data_55ea7f91b2e721d1d35de0cf8d6f8fba
#
_entry.id   55ea7f91b2e721d1d35de0cf8d6f8fba
#
_cell.length_a   1.000
_cell.length_b   1.000
_cell.length_c   1.000
_cell.angle_alpha   90.00
_cell.angle_beta   90.00
_cell.angle_gamma   90.00
#
_symmetry.space_group_name_H-M   'P 1'
#
loop_
_entity.id
_entity.type
_entity.pdbx_description
1 polymer ?
#
loop_
_entity_poly.entity_id
_entity_poly.type
_entity_poly.pdbx_seq_one_letter_code
_entity_poly.pdbx_strand_id
1 'polypeptide(L)'
;MKFAKRMERMQSSEIRELLKLTAQPDIISFAGGLPAPELFPVKEIAKVSHDLVEKEGQQLLQYATTEGRPTLRAKIAARMKDKYH
;
A
#
# COMPACT_ATOMS: atom_id res chain seq x y z
N MET A 1 -1.84 32.77 0.30
CA MET A 1 -0.94 31.87 -0.45
C MET A 1 -1.28 31.97 -1.93
N LYS A 2 -0.30 32.32 -2.79
CA LYS A 2 -0.56 32.41 -4.24
C LYS A 2 -0.14 31.09 -4.89
N PHE A 3 -1.06 30.40 -5.51
CA PHE A 3 -0.79 29.21 -6.31
C PHE A 3 -0.37 29.58 -7.75
N ALA A 4 0.37 28.70 -8.40
CA ALA A 4 0.71 28.87 -9.80
C ALA A 4 -0.58 28.80 -10.67
N LYS A 5 -0.65 29.60 -11.76
CA LYS A 5 -1.83 29.65 -12.66
C LYS A 5 -2.28 28.28 -13.20
N ARG A 6 -1.34 27.32 -13.35
CA ARG A 6 -1.66 25.95 -13.76
C ARG A 6 -2.57 25.20 -12.77
N MET A 7 -2.57 25.61 -11.49
CA MET A 7 -3.43 25.00 -10.46
C MET A 7 -4.90 25.34 -10.64
N GLU A 8 -5.22 26.44 -11.30
CA GLU A 8 -6.60 26.85 -11.58
C GLU A 8 -7.32 25.89 -12.56
N ARG A 9 -6.53 25.14 -13.34
CA ARG A 9 -7.04 24.13 -14.29
C ARG A 9 -7.08 22.72 -13.75
N MET A 10 -6.54 22.49 -12.54
CA MET A 10 -6.55 21.18 -11.92
C MET A 10 -7.90 20.93 -11.28
N GLN A 11 -8.60 19.94 -11.79
CA GLN A 11 -9.83 19.43 -11.18
C GLN A 11 -9.49 18.22 -10.31
N SER A 12 -10.24 18.05 -9.24
CA SER A 12 -10.16 16.86 -8.41
C SER A 12 -10.66 15.64 -9.21
N SER A 13 -10.09 14.47 -8.93
CA SER A 13 -10.56 13.24 -9.57
C SER A 13 -11.99 12.93 -9.14
N GLU A 14 -12.90 12.72 -10.10
CA GLU A 14 -14.30 12.35 -9.84
C GLU A 14 -14.40 11.10 -8.95
N ILE A 15 -13.52 10.12 -9.17
CA ILE A 15 -13.44 8.90 -8.35
C ILE A 15 -13.12 9.23 -6.90
N ARG A 16 -12.17 10.16 -6.64
CA ARG A 16 -11.83 10.58 -5.29
C ARG A 16 -12.96 11.29 -4.56
N GLU A 17 -13.74 12.09 -5.27
CA GLU A 17 -14.94 12.76 -4.70
C GLU A 17 -16.01 11.71 -4.34
N LEU A 18 -16.24 10.70 -5.18
CA LEU A 18 -17.13 9.59 -4.86
C LEU A 18 -16.66 8.79 -3.63
N LEU A 19 -15.36 8.55 -3.49
CA LEU A 19 -14.82 7.86 -2.34
C LEU A 19 -15.02 8.62 -1.02
N LYS A 20 -15.06 9.94 -1.04
CA LYS A 20 -15.41 10.74 0.15
C LYS A 20 -16.85 10.51 0.61
N LEU A 21 -17.79 10.36 -0.33
CA LEU A 21 -19.18 10.05 -0.02
C LEU A 21 -19.33 8.64 0.56
N THR A 22 -18.57 7.67 0.04
CA THR A 22 -18.61 6.27 0.49
C THR A 22 -17.91 6.03 1.85
N ALA A 23 -17.15 6.99 2.34
CA ALA A 23 -16.52 6.92 3.65
C ALA A 23 -17.47 7.17 4.83
N GLN A 24 -18.73 7.53 4.58
CA GLN A 24 -19.74 7.75 5.63
C GLN A 24 -20.16 6.40 6.25
N PRO A 25 -20.28 6.31 7.57
CA PRO A 25 -20.46 5.04 8.27
C PRO A 25 -21.82 4.35 8.01
N ASP A 26 -22.79 5.07 7.50
CA ASP A 26 -24.13 4.58 7.16
C ASP A 26 -24.27 4.13 5.70
N ILE A 27 -23.21 4.25 4.90
CA ILE A 27 -23.21 3.88 3.49
C ILE A 27 -22.49 2.54 3.28
N ILE A 28 -23.19 1.58 2.70
CA ILE A 28 -22.61 0.33 2.21
C ILE A 28 -22.21 0.57 0.75
N SER A 29 -20.91 0.57 0.48
CA SER A 29 -20.36 0.86 -0.86
C SER A 29 -19.83 -0.40 -1.52
N PHE A 30 -20.21 -0.60 -2.79
CA PHE A 30 -19.61 -1.60 -3.69
C PHE A 30 -18.62 -0.97 -4.67
N ALA A 31 -18.34 0.34 -4.53
CA ALA A 31 -17.45 1.09 -5.40
C ALA A 31 -15.99 1.00 -4.92
N GLY A 32 -15.06 1.15 -5.86
CA GLY A 32 -13.63 1.29 -5.58
C GLY A 32 -12.87 0.00 -5.23
N GLY A 33 -13.54 -1.13 -5.09
CA GLY A 33 -12.92 -2.42 -4.81
C GLY A 33 -12.15 -2.46 -3.47
N LEU A 34 -12.61 -1.73 -2.46
CA LEU A 34 -11.97 -1.71 -1.14
C LEU A 34 -12.11 -3.08 -0.46
N PRO A 35 -10.99 -3.67 0.00
CA PRO A 35 -11.04 -4.90 0.78
C PRO A 35 -11.70 -4.69 2.13
N ALA A 36 -12.24 -5.76 2.72
CA ALA A 36 -12.80 -5.76 4.07
C ALA A 36 -11.71 -5.47 5.11
N PRO A 37 -11.74 -4.34 5.83
CA PRO A 37 -10.67 -3.94 6.73
C PRO A 37 -10.52 -4.85 7.95
N GLU A 38 -11.58 -5.51 8.37
CA GLU A 38 -11.59 -6.50 9.46
C GLU A 38 -10.81 -7.77 9.15
N LEU A 39 -10.53 -8.03 7.86
CA LEU A 39 -9.75 -9.18 7.41
C LEU A 39 -8.26 -8.87 7.23
N PHE A 40 -7.83 -7.64 7.45
CA PHE A 40 -6.40 -7.30 7.38
C PHE A 40 -5.61 -7.98 8.49
N PRO A 41 -4.48 -8.62 8.17
CA PRO A 41 -3.63 -9.29 9.16
C PRO A 41 -2.77 -8.27 9.95
N VAL A 42 -3.43 -7.35 10.66
CA VAL A 42 -2.78 -6.19 11.31
C VAL A 42 -1.77 -6.63 12.37
N LYS A 43 -2.14 -7.64 13.19
CA LYS A 43 -1.26 -8.13 14.27
C LYS A 43 -0.01 -8.79 13.73
N GLU A 44 -0.17 -9.58 12.68
CA GLU A 44 0.93 -10.28 12.01
C GLU A 44 1.87 -9.28 11.33
N ILE A 45 1.34 -8.27 10.65
CA ILE A 45 2.15 -7.22 10.02
C ILE A 45 2.90 -6.42 11.08
N ALA A 46 2.26 -6.04 12.17
CA ALA A 46 2.90 -5.31 13.27
C ALA A 46 4.07 -6.12 13.85
N LYS A 47 3.85 -7.41 14.13
CA LYS A 47 4.89 -8.30 14.65
C LYS A 47 6.07 -8.44 13.68
N VAL A 48 5.80 -8.75 12.42
CA VAL A 48 6.84 -8.92 11.39
C VAL A 48 7.62 -7.62 11.18
N SER A 49 6.95 -6.47 11.17
CA SER A 49 7.60 -5.17 11.03
C SER A 49 8.55 -4.89 12.20
N HIS A 50 8.11 -5.15 13.43
CA HIS A 50 8.94 -5.02 14.62
C HIS A 50 10.18 -5.92 14.54
N ASP A 51 9.97 -7.21 14.30
CA ASP A 51 11.04 -8.21 14.25
C ASP A 51 12.09 -7.90 13.18
N LEU A 52 11.64 -7.41 12.01
CA LEU A 52 12.53 -7.02 10.91
C LEU A 52 13.35 -5.78 11.25
N VAL A 53 12.73 -4.76 11.84
CA VAL A 53 13.45 -3.54 12.23
C VAL A 53 14.48 -3.84 13.34
N GLU A 54 14.15 -4.68 14.31
CA GLU A 54 15.12 -5.08 15.33
C GLU A 54 16.31 -5.84 14.77
N LYS A 55 16.06 -6.81 13.89
CA LYS A 55 17.11 -7.70 13.37
C LYS A 55 17.97 -7.08 12.28
N GLU A 56 17.33 -6.33 11.37
CA GLU A 56 17.93 -5.87 10.11
C GLU A 56 17.73 -4.37 9.88
N GLY A 57 17.38 -3.60 10.92
CA GLY A 57 16.94 -2.22 10.78
C GLY A 57 17.91 -1.32 10.02
N GLN A 58 19.22 -1.44 10.26
CA GLN A 58 20.22 -0.63 9.57
C GLN A 58 20.20 -0.87 8.04
N GLN A 59 20.05 -2.12 7.62
CA GLN A 59 19.98 -2.48 6.21
C GLN A 59 18.59 -2.17 5.62
N LEU A 60 17.54 -2.39 6.42
CA LEU A 60 16.16 -2.21 5.99
C LEU A 60 15.83 -0.74 5.71
N LEU A 61 16.35 0.17 6.53
CA LEU A 61 16.11 1.61 6.45
C LEU A 61 17.07 2.34 5.51
N GLN A 62 18.08 1.64 4.95
CA GLN A 62 19.05 2.21 4.01
C GLN A 62 18.53 2.15 2.58
N TYR A 63 19.05 3.02 1.72
CA TYR A 63 18.84 2.93 0.27
C TYR A 63 19.28 1.57 -0.27
N ALA A 64 18.53 1.07 -1.23
CA ALA A 64 18.80 -0.20 -1.91
C ALA A 64 18.74 -0.03 -3.42
N THR A 65 19.08 -1.09 -4.15
CA THR A 65 18.97 -1.12 -5.60
C THR A 65 17.52 -1.07 -6.08
N THR A 66 17.29 -0.57 -7.29
CA THR A 66 15.97 -0.48 -7.90
C THR A 66 15.25 -1.84 -8.00
N GLU A 67 16.02 -2.91 -8.19
CA GLU A 67 15.50 -4.29 -8.29
C GLU A 67 14.95 -4.83 -6.97
N GLY A 68 15.29 -4.20 -5.86
CA GLY A 68 14.88 -4.63 -4.52
C GLY A 68 15.77 -5.71 -3.91
N ARG A 69 15.44 -6.11 -2.69
CA ARG A 69 16.24 -7.06 -1.91
C ARG A 69 16.24 -8.46 -2.53
N PRO A 70 17.42 -9.10 -2.66
CA PRO A 70 17.53 -10.45 -3.26
C PRO A 70 16.68 -11.50 -2.54
N THR A 71 16.58 -11.43 -1.22
CA THR A 71 15.76 -12.36 -0.41
C THR A 71 14.27 -12.25 -0.72
N LEU A 72 13.74 -11.03 -0.90
CA LEU A 72 12.35 -10.82 -1.29
C LEU A 72 12.09 -11.34 -2.71
N ARG A 73 12.99 -11.02 -3.63
CA ARG A 73 12.91 -11.48 -5.03
C ARG A 73 12.89 -13.00 -5.12
N ALA A 74 13.76 -13.69 -4.37
CA ALA A 74 13.80 -15.14 -4.31
C ALA A 74 12.49 -15.74 -3.79
N LYS A 75 11.91 -15.16 -2.73
CA LYS A 75 10.61 -15.59 -2.19
C LYS A 75 9.46 -15.40 -3.18
N ILE A 76 9.44 -14.28 -3.89
CA ILE A 76 8.44 -14.03 -4.94
C ILE A 76 8.59 -15.05 -6.07
N ALA A 77 9.83 -15.28 -6.55
CA ALA A 77 10.10 -16.26 -7.60
C ALA A 77 9.67 -17.68 -7.20
N ALA A 78 9.99 -18.11 -5.98
CA ALA A 78 9.57 -19.40 -5.45
C ALA A 78 8.04 -19.52 -5.42
N ARG A 79 7.35 -18.51 -4.88
CA ARG A 79 5.88 -18.49 -4.84
C ARG A 79 5.25 -18.57 -6.24
N MET A 80 5.81 -17.83 -7.21
CA MET A 80 5.32 -17.86 -8.59
C MET A 80 5.51 -19.23 -9.23
N LYS A 81 6.67 -19.86 -8.99
CA LYS A 81 6.95 -21.23 -9.47
C LYS A 81 5.98 -22.25 -8.86
N ASP A 82 5.76 -22.20 -7.57
CA ASP A 82 4.87 -23.14 -6.87
C ASP A 82 3.41 -23.00 -7.31
N LYS A 83 2.96 -21.77 -7.56
CA LYS A 83 1.56 -21.48 -7.87
C LYS A 83 1.22 -21.58 -9.35
N TYR A 84 2.16 -21.26 -10.23
CA TYR A 84 1.91 -21.13 -11.68
C TYR A 84 2.81 -21.99 -12.55
N HIS A 85 3.75 -22.71 -11.93
CA HIS A 85 4.76 -23.54 -12.62
C HIS A 85 5.64 -22.73 -13.57
#